data_b17692901f52aa4a9b77300d168940bd
#
_entry.id   b17692901f52aa4a9b77300d168940bd
#
_cell.length_a   1.000
_cell.length_b   1.000
_cell.length_c   1.000
_cell.angle_alpha   90.00
_cell.angle_beta   90.00
_cell.angle_gamma   90.00
#
_symmetry.space_group_name_H-M   'P 1'
#
loop_
_entity.id
_entity.type
_entity.pdbx_description
1 polymer ?
#
loop_
_entity_poly.entity_id
_entity_poly.type
_entity_poly.pdbx_seq_one_letter_code
_entity_poly.pdbx_strand_id
1 'polypeptide(L)'
;MHRKIVPHAVEIGVEYLHLLEGVSFVFVCIDEGEAKRLIFKKLESLGVSFIDVRMGLELVDDSLGGILRVTTSTPEKRDHVYQGKIDFSGGGEDDIYSANIQVAELNALNAAMAVIKWKKLRGFYRDLDQEHHSMYTTDGNLLTNSERS
;
A
#
# COMPACT_ATOMS: atom_id res chain seq x y z
N MET A 1 -1.16 5.81 28.08
CA MET A 1 -2.10 4.77 27.64
C MET A 1 -1.35 3.77 26.78
N HIS A 2 -1.21 2.55 27.25
CA HIS A 2 -0.60 1.48 26.45
C HIS A 2 -1.64 0.91 25.48
N ARG A 3 -1.46 1.16 24.20
CA ARG A 3 -2.29 0.52 23.18
C ARG A 3 -1.75 -0.87 22.92
N LYS A 4 -2.61 -1.85 23.09
CA LYS A 4 -2.26 -3.25 22.91
C LYS A 4 -2.25 -3.61 21.42
N ILE A 5 -1.17 -4.25 20.97
CA ILE A 5 -1.15 -4.92 19.67
C ILE A 5 -1.85 -6.27 19.83
N VAL A 6 -2.82 -6.54 18.98
CA VAL A 6 -3.54 -7.84 18.98
C VAL A 6 -3.16 -8.57 17.69
N PRO A 7 -2.22 -9.52 17.76
CA PRO A 7 -1.86 -10.29 16.57
C PRO A 7 -2.91 -11.34 16.22
N HIS A 8 -3.16 -11.51 14.93
CA HIS A 8 -4.00 -12.57 14.39
C HIS A 8 -3.16 -13.39 13.42
N ALA A 9 -2.80 -14.61 13.79
CA ALA A 9 -2.01 -15.51 12.96
C ALA A 9 -2.92 -16.24 11.94
N VAL A 10 -3.58 -15.45 11.08
CA VAL A 10 -4.51 -15.97 10.06
C VAL A 10 -4.26 -15.26 8.73
N GLU A 11 -4.54 -15.94 7.65
CA GLU A 11 -4.57 -15.35 6.32
C GLU A 11 -5.93 -14.68 6.10
N ILE A 12 -5.93 -13.43 5.68
CA ILE A 12 -7.18 -12.71 5.42
C ILE A 12 -7.80 -13.20 4.12
N GLY A 13 -8.84 -13.99 4.23
CA GLY A 13 -9.72 -14.41 3.16
C GLY A 13 -11.16 -14.20 3.58
N VAL A 14 -12.11 -14.81 2.86
CA VAL A 14 -13.56 -14.65 3.11
C VAL A 14 -13.92 -14.95 4.58
N GLU A 15 -13.29 -15.95 5.18
CA GLU A 15 -13.60 -16.38 6.55
C GLU A 15 -13.18 -15.35 7.62
N TYR A 16 -12.20 -14.50 7.32
CA TYR A 16 -11.61 -13.58 8.30
C TYR A 16 -11.86 -12.10 7.97
N LEU A 17 -12.67 -11.78 6.98
CA LEU A 17 -13.01 -10.40 6.63
C LEU A 17 -13.67 -9.64 7.80
N HIS A 18 -14.32 -10.36 8.71
CA HIS A 18 -14.94 -9.77 9.89
C HIS A 18 -13.92 -9.09 10.82
N LEU A 19 -12.63 -9.48 10.76
CA LEU A 19 -11.58 -8.84 11.54
C LEU A 19 -11.37 -7.36 11.15
N LEU A 20 -11.83 -6.97 9.96
CA LEU A 20 -11.76 -5.57 9.49
C LEU A 20 -12.90 -4.71 10.04
N GLU A 21 -13.88 -5.30 10.68
CA GLU A 21 -14.99 -4.55 11.26
C GLU A 21 -14.54 -3.80 12.51
N GLY A 22 -15.00 -2.56 12.67
CA GLY A 22 -14.67 -1.72 13.81
C GLY A 22 -13.31 -1.04 13.76
N VAL A 23 -12.49 -1.26 12.72
CA VAL A 23 -11.22 -0.55 12.54
C VAL A 23 -11.47 0.84 11.97
N SER A 24 -10.63 1.80 12.33
CA SER A 24 -10.74 3.19 11.85
C SER A 24 -9.88 3.47 10.63
N PHE A 25 -8.85 2.65 10.39
CA PHE A 25 -7.92 2.79 9.27
C PHE A 25 -7.17 1.48 9.07
N VAL A 26 -6.75 1.20 7.82
CA VAL A 26 -6.01 -0.02 7.49
C VAL A 26 -4.82 0.32 6.60
N PHE A 27 -3.65 -0.26 6.94
CA PHE A 27 -2.52 -0.35 6.01
C PHE A 27 -2.53 -1.75 5.40
N VAL A 28 -2.57 -1.82 4.08
CA VAL A 28 -2.56 -3.08 3.33
C VAL A 28 -1.16 -3.32 2.80
N CYS A 29 -0.49 -4.35 3.31
CA CYS A 29 0.93 -4.63 3.03
C CYS A 29 1.10 -6.07 2.53
N ILE A 30 0.21 -6.52 1.66
CA ILE A 30 0.23 -7.88 1.10
C ILE A 30 0.40 -7.83 -0.42
N ASP A 31 0.90 -8.90 -1.02
CA ASP A 31 1.16 -8.98 -2.46
C ASP A 31 0.06 -9.71 -3.22
N GLU A 32 -0.69 -10.58 -2.57
CA GLU A 32 -1.68 -11.43 -3.21
C GLU A 32 -2.90 -10.62 -3.66
N GLY A 33 -3.14 -10.64 -4.99
CA GLY A 33 -4.11 -9.73 -5.63
C GLY A 33 -5.58 -10.04 -5.32
N GLU A 34 -5.94 -11.30 -5.18
CA GLU A 34 -7.33 -11.69 -4.86
C GLU A 34 -7.70 -11.32 -3.42
N ALA A 35 -6.79 -11.56 -2.47
CA ALA A 35 -6.99 -11.13 -1.09
C ALA A 35 -7.09 -9.60 -0.98
N LYS A 36 -6.27 -8.85 -1.73
CA LYS A 36 -6.40 -7.40 -1.81
C LYS A 36 -7.78 -6.98 -2.26
N ARG A 37 -8.28 -7.58 -3.33
CA ARG A 37 -9.60 -7.25 -3.89
C ARG A 37 -10.72 -7.46 -2.86
N LEU A 38 -10.69 -8.57 -2.14
CA LEU A 38 -11.65 -8.86 -1.07
C LEU A 38 -11.57 -7.85 0.06
N ILE A 39 -10.36 -7.53 0.51
CA ILE A 39 -10.12 -6.57 1.58
C ILE A 39 -10.62 -5.18 1.17
N PHE A 40 -10.27 -4.72 -0.03
CA PHE A 40 -10.67 -3.40 -0.52
C PHE A 40 -12.18 -3.26 -0.61
N LYS A 41 -12.86 -4.25 -1.18
CA LYS A 41 -14.33 -4.25 -1.25
C LYS A 41 -14.97 -4.20 0.13
N LYS A 42 -14.43 -4.96 1.08
CA LYS A 42 -14.92 -4.94 2.47
C LYS A 42 -14.72 -3.56 3.10
N LEU A 43 -13.52 -2.98 3.00
CA LEU A 43 -13.22 -1.67 3.57
C LEU A 43 -14.06 -0.56 2.94
N GLU A 44 -14.27 -0.62 1.64
CA GLU A 44 -15.16 0.33 0.93
C GLU A 44 -16.59 0.22 1.42
N SER A 45 -17.11 -1.01 1.61
CA SER A 45 -18.45 -1.22 2.13
C SER A 45 -18.63 -0.70 3.56
N LEU A 46 -17.56 -0.68 4.35
CA LEU A 46 -17.54 -0.16 5.71
C LEU A 46 -17.24 1.35 5.78
N GLY A 47 -16.95 2.00 4.65
CA GLY A 47 -16.55 3.41 4.63
C GLY A 47 -15.19 3.69 5.26
N VAL A 48 -14.31 2.69 5.36
CA VAL A 48 -12.99 2.78 6.00
C VAL A 48 -11.95 3.25 5.00
N SER A 49 -11.15 4.23 5.38
CA SER A 49 -9.99 4.67 4.59
C SER A 49 -8.83 3.70 4.75
N PHE A 50 -8.07 3.50 3.69
CA PHE A 50 -6.90 2.62 3.74
C PHE A 50 -5.79 3.11 2.83
N ILE A 51 -4.57 2.62 3.10
CA ILE A 51 -3.40 2.82 2.25
C ILE A 51 -2.86 1.45 1.86
N ASP A 52 -2.71 1.22 0.56
CA ASP A 52 -2.00 0.08 0.00
C ASP A 52 -0.56 0.46 -0.29
N VAL A 53 0.38 -0.37 0.15
CA VAL A 53 1.80 -0.21 -0.15
C VAL A 53 2.27 -1.36 -1.02
N ARG A 54 3.03 -1.05 -2.04
CA ARG A 54 3.60 -2.05 -2.94
C ARG A 54 5.00 -1.65 -3.36
N MET A 55 5.83 -2.65 -3.56
CA MET A 55 7.17 -2.50 -4.10
C MET A 55 7.30 -3.41 -5.33
N GLY A 56 7.90 -2.88 -6.39
CA GLY A 56 8.34 -3.63 -7.55
C GLY A 56 9.85 -3.54 -7.68
N LEU A 57 10.48 -4.64 -8.08
CA LEU A 57 11.89 -4.71 -8.39
C LEU A 57 12.09 -5.14 -9.83
N GLU A 58 13.06 -4.55 -10.49
CA GLU A 58 13.44 -4.89 -11.86
C GLU A 58 14.96 -5.04 -11.93
N LEU A 59 15.42 -6.14 -12.54
CA LEU A 59 16.84 -6.37 -12.78
C LEU A 59 17.17 -5.99 -14.22
N VAL A 60 18.05 -5.00 -14.39
CA VAL A 60 18.51 -4.52 -15.70
C VAL A 60 20.02 -4.42 -15.68
N ASP A 61 20.71 -5.14 -16.58
CA ASP A 61 22.18 -5.13 -16.69
C ASP A 61 22.90 -5.33 -15.34
N ASP A 62 22.48 -6.36 -14.60
CA ASP A 62 23.03 -6.72 -13.28
C ASP A 62 22.82 -5.64 -12.19
N SER A 63 21.95 -4.66 -12.44
CA SER A 63 21.56 -3.63 -11.47
C SER A 63 20.07 -3.69 -11.16
N LEU A 64 19.69 -3.38 -9.93
CA LEU A 64 18.28 -3.35 -9.52
C LEU A 64 17.69 -1.96 -9.68
N GLY A 65 16.53 -1.89 -10.33
CA GLY A 65 15.61 -0.78 -10.22
C GLY A 65 14.52 -1.09 -9.21
N GLY A 66 14.16 -0.15 -8.36
CA GLY A 66 13.09 -0.28 -7.39
C GLY A 66 12.00 0.75 -7.62
N ILE A 67 10.75 0.33 -7.49
CA ILE A 67 9.58 1.20 -7.56
C ILE A 67 8.75 0.98 -6.31
N LEU A 68 8.52 2.05 -5.55
CA LEU A 68 7.63 2.05 -4.40
C LEU A 68 6.30 2.72 -4.79
N ARG A 69 5.20 2.17 -4.33
CA ARG A 69 3.87 2.75 -4.55
C ARG A 69 3.12 2.85 -3.24
N VAL A 70 2.54 4.01 -3.00
CA VAL A 70 1.66 4.27 -1.86
C VAL A 70 0.35 4.80 -2.44
N THR A 71 -0.71 4.00 -2.34
CA THR A 71 -2.03 4.34 -2.89
C THR A 71 -3.03 4.47 -1.75
N THR A 72 -3.67 5.62 -1.68
CA THR A 72 -4.62 5.96 -0.63
C THR A 72 -6.05 5.89 -1.17
N SER A 73 -6.93 5.28 -0.41
CA SER A 73 -8.37 5.25 -0.67
C SER A 73 -9.13 5.84 0.50
N THR A 74 -9.95 6.84 0.22
CA THR A 74 -10.86 7.45 1.20
C THR A 74 -12.28 7.43 0.66
N PRO A 75 -13.32 7.57 1.50
CA PRO A 75 -14.70 7.64 1.01
C PRO A 75 -14.92 8.72 -0.04
N GLU A 76 -14.14 9.81 0.00
CA GLU A 76 -14.22 10.94 -0.93
C GLU A 76 -13.45 10.71 -2.24
N LYS A 77 -12.48 9.78 -2.25
CA LYS A 77 -11.63 9.54 -3.43
C LYS A 77 -11.24 8.06 -3.51
N ARG A 78 -11.95 7.29 -4.34
CA ARG A 78 -11.74 5.84 -4.54
C ARG A 78 -11.68 5.42 -6.01
N ASP A 79 -12.00 6.30 -6.94
CA ASP A 79 -12.12 5.98 -8.37
C ASP A 79 -10.84 5.39 -8.97
N HIS A 80 -9.68 5.88 -8.52
CA HIS A 80 -8.37 5.46 -9.02
C HIS A 80 -7.96 4.04 -8.58
N VAL A 81 -8.55 3.50 -7.52
CA VAL A 81 -8.16 2.19 -6.94
C VAL A 81 -8.25 1.07 -7.98
N TYR A 82 -9.30 1.09 -8.80
CA TYR A 82 -9.53 0.07 -9.83
C TYR A 82 -9.13 0.52 -11.24
N GLN A 83 -8.44 1.66 -11.36
CA GLN A 83 -7.98 2.22 -12.64
C GLN A 83 -6.49 2.01 -12.91
N GLY A 84 -5.96 0.84 -12.51
CA GLY A 84 -4.58 0.47 -12.77
C GLY A 84 -3.55 1.02 -11.79
N LYS A 85 -3.95 1.72 -10.73
CA LYS A 85 -3.03 2.20 -9.69
C LYS A 85 -2.64 1.10 -8.73
N ILE A 86 -3.49 0.09 -8.58
CA ILE A 86 -3.24 -1.09 -7.76
C ILE A 86 -3.31 -2.31 -8.69
N ASP A 87 -2.30 -3.14 -8.63
CA ASP A 87 -2.25 -4.37 -9.38
C ASP A 87 -2.86 -5.51 -8.57
N PHE A 88 -3.87 -6.15 -9.14
CA PHE A 88 -4.56 -7.29 -8.55
C PHE A 88 -4.17 -8.63 -9.20
N SER A 89 -3.21 -8.63 -10.13
CA SER A 89 -2.85 -9.83 -10.90
C SER A 89 -2.01 -10.85 -10.13
N GLY A 90 -1.53 -10.48 -8.94
CA GLY A 90 -0.60 -11.33 -8.20
C GLY A 90 0.84 -11.21 -8.71
N GLY A 91 1.81 -11.53 -7.83
CA GLY A 91 3.21 -11.26 -8.05
C GLY A 91 3.81 -11.90 -9.30
N GLY A 92 4.03 -11.13 -10.34
CA GLY A 92 4.75 -11.54 -11.53
C GLY A 92 6.27 -11.42 -11.44
N GLU A 93 6.81 -11.14 -10.26
CA GLU A 93 8.24 -10.89 -10.04
C GLU A 93 8.90 -11.97 -9.19
N ASP A 94 8.36 -13.19 -9.24
CA ASP A 94 8.80 -14.32 -8.43
C ASP A 94 10.29 -14.64 -8.58
N ASP A 95 10.86 -14.41 -9.77
CA ASP A 95 12.26 -14.72 -10.04
C ASP A 95 13.23 -13.85 -9.23
N ILE A 96 12.91 -12.57 -9.02
CA ILE A 96 13.76 -11.66 -8.23
C ILE A 96 13.65 -11.98 -6.75
N TYR A 97 12.45 -12.24 -6.25
CA TYR A 97 12.24 -12.63 -4.85
C TYR A 97 12.78 -14.04 -4.56
N SER A 98 12.67 -14.97 -5.52
CA SER A 98 13.23 -16.32 -5.38
C SER A 98 14.76 -16.31 -5.34
N ALA A 99 15.41 -15.30 -5.90
CA ALA A 99 16.85 -15.08 -5.78
C ALA A 99 17.27 -14.54 -4.40
N ASN A 100 16.34 -14.40 -3.47
CA ASN A 100 16.57 -13.96 -2.09
C ASN A 100 17.19 -12.57 -1.97
N ILE A 101 16.82 -11.65 -2.86
CA ILE A 101 17.31 -10.28 -2.86
C ILE A 101 16.65 -9.52 -1.71
N GLN A 102 17.46 -8.90 -0.87
CA GLN A 102 17.01 -8.12 0.28
C GLN A 102 17.13 -6.63 -0.02
N VAL A 103 16.03 -5.90 0.15
CA VAL A 103 15.93 -4.45 -0.05
C VAL A 103 15.26 -3.78 1.16
N ALA A 104 15.82 -4.03 2.33
CA ALA A 104 15.27 -3.56 3.60
C ALA A 104 15.09 -2.03 3.62
N GLU A 105 15.98 -1.30 3.00
CA GLU A 105 15.92 0.16 2.89
C GLU A 105 14.72 0.63 2.07
N LEU A 106 14.35 -0.08 1.01
CA LEU A 106 13.17 0.25 0.20
C LEU A 106 11.88 -0.08 0.96
N ASN A 107 11.85 -1.20 1.67
CA ASN A 107 10.72 -1.54 2.52
C ASN A 107 10.52 -0.48 3.63
N ALA A 108 11.60 -0.04 4.25
CA ALA A 108 11.56 0.99 5.29
C ALA A 108 11.06 2.32 4.73
N LEU A 109 11.56 2.75 3.57
CA LEU A 109 11.12 3.98 2.90
C LEU A 109 9.63 3.91 2.55
N ASN A 110 9.18 2.78 1.99
CA ASN A 110 7.78 2.58 1.62
C ASN A 110 6.85 2.68 2.84
N ALA A 111 7.22 2.02 3.93
CA ALA A 111 6.47 2.10 5.19
C ALA A 111 6.44 3.53 5.75
N ALA A 112 7.58 4.24 5.71
CA ALA A 112 7.67 5.63 6.17
C ALA A 112 6.76 6.56 5.34
N MET A 113 6.75 6.40 4.02
CA MET A 113 5.88 7.19 3.13
C MET A 113 4.39 6.94 3.44
N ALA A 114 4.01 5.70 3.69
CA ALA A 114 2.64 5.35 4.04
C ALA A 114 2.21 6.00 5.38
N VAL A 115 3.07 5.96 6.38
CA VAL A 115 2.80 6.58 7.68
C VAL A 115 2.72 8.11 7.57
N ILE A 116 3.58 8.73 6.77
CA ILE A 116 3.52 10.17 6.51
C ILE A 116 2.16 10.53 5.89
N LYS A 117 1.72 9.77 4.90
CA LYS A 117 0.41 10.02 4.26
C LYS A 117 -0.75 9.84 5.25
N TRP A 118 -0.71 8.79 6.06
CA TRP A 118 -1.71 8.61 7.11
C TRP A 118 -1.75 9.80 8.07
N LYS A 119 -0.58 10.32 8.48
CA LYS A 119 -0.51 11.51 9.34
C LYS A 119 -1.03 12.78 8.65
N LYS A 120 -0.84 12.90 7.34
CA LYS A 120 -1.47 13.98 6.54
C LYS A 120 -2.99 13.88 6.60
N LEU A 121 -3.55 12.68 6.40
CA LEU A 121 -4.99 12.45 6.48
C LEU A 121 -5.57 12.77 7.85
N ARG A 122 -4.76 12.65 8.89
CA ARG A 122 -5.14 12.98 10.28
C ARG A 122 -4.88 14.45 10.65
N GLY A 123 -4.38 15.26 9.72
CA GLY A 123 -4.09 16.67 9.96
C GLY A 123 -2.83 16.95 10.75
N PHE A 124 -1.99 15.95 10.99
CA PHE A 124 -0.72 16.14 11.69
C PHE A 124 0.31 16.87 10.80
N TYR A 125 0.43 16.46 9.56
CA TYR A 125 1.22 17.18 8.55
C TYR A 125 0.30 17.92 7.59
N ARG A 126 0.78 19.05 7.08
CA ARG A 126 0.10 19.81 6.02
C ARG A 126 0.07 18.97 4.74
N ASP A 127 -1.08 18.90 4.08
CA ASP A 127 -1.29 18.14 2.85
C ASP A 127 -1.71 19.10 1.72
N LEU A 128 -0.72 19.78 1.12
CA LEU A 128 -0.97 20.77 0.08
C LEU A 128 -1.31 20.12 -1.26
N ASP A 129 -0.73 18.96 -1.55
CA ASP A 129 -0.91 18.29 -2.84
C ASP A 129 -2.17 17.41 -2.86
N GLN A 130 -2.61 16.94 -1.70
CA GLN A 130 -3.77 16.06 -1.54
C GLN A 130 -3.74 14.84 -2.46
N GLU A 131 -2.54 14.29 -2.65
CA GLU A 131 -2.31 13.14 -3.49
C GLU A 131 -2.93 11.87 -2.90
N HIS A 132 -3.45 11.00 -3.75
CA HIS A 132 -3.93 9.67 -3.39
C HIS A 132 -3.11 8.55 -4.01
N HIS A 133 -2.07 8.90 -4.76
CA HIS A 133 -1.09 7.95 -5.29
C HIS A 133 0.27 8.61 -5.35
N SER A 134 1.26 7.98 -4.71
CA SER A 134 2.66 8.38 -4.76
C SER A 134 3.50 7.23 -5.27
N MET A 135 4.46 7.53 -6.11
CA MET A 135 5.41 6.57 -6.66
C MET A 135 6.83 7.11 -6.54
N TYR A 136 7.73 6.29 -6.02
CA TYR A 136 9.15 6.58 -5.95
C TYR A 136 9.92 5.57 -6.80
N THR A 137 10.84 6.06 -7.62
CA THR A 137 11.74 5.21 -8.43
C THR A 137 13.19 5.47 -8.03
N THR A 138 13.96 4.40 -7.84
CA THR A 138 15.38 4.52 -7.45
C THR A 138 16.23 5.02 -8.61
N ASP A 139 15.92 4.63 -9.84
CA ASP A 139 16.74 4.93 -11.03
C ASP A 139 17.00 6.43 -11.20
N GLY A 140 15.96 7.22 -11.09
CA GLY A 140 16.07 8.68 -11.20
C GLY A 140 15.95 9.41 -9.85
N ASN A 141 15.88 8.67 -8.74
CA ASN A 141 15.58 9.25 -7.42
C ASN A 141 14.37 10.19 -7.49
N LEU A 142 13.30 9.73 -8.11
CA LEU A 142 12.14 10.54 -8.47
C LEU A 142 10.91 10.14 -7.66
N LEU A 143 10.31 11.11 -7.00
CA LEU A 143 9.01 10.98 -6.35
C LEU A 143 7.96 11.71 -7.18
N THR A 144 6.90 11.00 -7.57
CA THR A 144 5.77 11.58 -8.30
C THR A 144 4.48 11.38 -7.53
N ASN A 145 3.60 12.37 -7.59
CA ASN A 145 2.27 12.35 -6.98
C ASN A 145 1.19 12.48 -8.04
N SER A 146 0.10 11.76 -7.87
CA SER A 146 -1.07 11.84 -8.74
C SER A 146 -2.36 11.59 -7.96
N GLU A 147 -3.49 11.57 -8.66
CA GLU A 147 -4.81 11.33 -8.06
C GLU A 147 -5.12 12.32 -6.94
N ARG A 148 -5.07 13.59 -7.27
CA ARG A 148 -5.38 14.68 -6.34
C ARG A 148 -6.88 14.79 -6.11
N SER A 149 -7.22 15.17 -4.90
CA SER A 149 -8.62 15.47 -4.54
C SER A 149 -9.08 16.77 -5.16
#